data_16c1c5f813cc1c7be5d2016acaf98593
#
_entry.id   16c1c5f813cc1c7be5d2016acaf98593
#
_cell.length_a   1.000
_cell.length_b   1.000
_cell.length_c   1.000
_cell.angle_alpha   90.00
_cell.angle_beta   90.00
_cell.angle_gamma   90.00
#
_symmetry.space_group_name_H-M   'P 1'
#
loop_
_entity.id
_entity.type
_entity.pdbx_description
1 polymer ?
#
loop_
_entity_poly.entity_id
_entity_poly.type
_entity_poly.pdbx_seq_one_letter_code
_entity_poly.pdbx_strand_id
1 'polypeptide(L)'
;MSYFKPMLYNHDLSMCQDAAPNTAEHKKMMYAMVWDEKKERLVEVGIAPIRLLHELKQNEVSEVVSRMPTVEGLQIFVANRENGTIYGATDKEKIGKSLDSVGIVRQQSNESLHKGYVYMDGEEYKVSFRFSGPYTIGVAWSTAVNTRNNALALIVVGGYLLLAACI
;
A
#
# COMPACT_ATOMS: atom_id res chain seq x y z
N MET A 1 12.47 -18.74 -29.23
CA MET A 1 13.89 -19.02 -28.91
C MET A 1 14.92 -18.25 -29.76
N SER A 2 14.53 -17.45 -30.75
CA SER A 2 15.51 -16.67 -31.56
C SER A 2 16.20 -15.54 -30.79
N TYR A 3 15.55 -14.97 -29.79
CA TYR A 3 16.05 -13.82 -29.03
C TYR A 3 17.34 -14.13 -28.26
N PHE A 4 17.45 -15.31 -27.64
CA PHE A 4 18.59 -15.68 -26.82
C PHE A 4 19.75 -16.36 -27.59
N LYS A 5 19.66 -16.45 -28.92
CA LYS A 5 20.75 -17.03 -29.74
C LYS A 5 22.14 -16.45 -29.51
N PRO A 6 22.30 -15.12 -29.28
CA PRO A 6 23.64 -14.54 -29.02
C PRO A 6 24.35 -15.15 -27.82
N MET A 7 23.59 -15.63 -26.82
CA MET A 7 24.16 -16.26 -25.62
C MET A 7 24.86 -17.60 -25.90
N LEU A 8 24.48 -18.30 -26.97
CA LEU A 8 25.14 -19.56 -27.37
C LEU A 8 26.57 -19.33 -27.86
N TYR A 9 26.91 -18.12 -28.27
CA TYR A 9 28.21 -17.75 -28.82
C TYR A 9 29.03 -16.89 -27.85
N ASN A 10 28.38 -16.32 -26.83
CA ASN A 10 29.05 -15.51 -25.82
C ASN A 10 28.50 -15.85 -24.44
N HIS A 11 29.31 -16.57 -23.65
CA HIS A 11 28.96 -17.06 -22.32
C HIS A 11 29.09 -15.98 -21.22
N ASP A 12 29.50 -14.76 -21.56
CA ASP A 12 29.55 -13.61 -20.66
C ASP A 12 28.28 -12.75 -20.71
N LEU A 13 27.38 -13.06 -21.65
CA LEU A 13 26.13 -12.32 -21.79
C LEU A 13 25.08 -12.77 -20.76
N SER A 14 24.40 -11.79 -20.20
CA SER A 14 23.09 -11.95 -19.61
C SER A 14 22.06 -11.21 -20.45
N MET A 15 20.90 -11.80 -20.70
CA MET A 15 19.86 -11.20 -21.54
C MET A 15 18.50 -11.27 -20.84
N CYS A 16 17.74 -10.19 -21.00
CA CYS A 16 16.35 -10.12 -20.54
C CYS A 16 15.46 -9.79 -21.73
N GLN A 17 14.41 -10.56 -21.90
CA GLN A 17 13.40 -10.34 -22.95
C GLN A 17 12.24 -9.54 -22.36
N ASP A 18 11.77 -8.54 -23.11
CA ASP A 18 10.54 -7.83 -22.78
C ASP A 18 9.32 -8.77 -22.75
N ALA A 19 8.28 -8.31 -22.05
CA ALA A 19 7.06 -9.10 -21.86
C ALA A 19 6.44 -9.51 -23.20
N ALA A 20 6.51 -10.81 -23.50
CA ALA A 20 5.95 -11.42 -24.71
C ALA A 20 4.96 -12.54 -24.35
N PRO A 21 3.96 -12.84 -25.20
CA PRO A 21 3.08 -13.97 -24.99
C PRO A 21 3.88 -15.28 -24.99
N ASN A 22 3.70 -16.08 -23.94
CA ASN A 22 4.20 -17.45 -23.89
C ASN A 22 3.46 -18.30 -24.92
N THR A 23 4.19 -19.11 -25.68
CA THR A 23 3.64 -19.97 -26.74
C THR A 23 2.75 -21.10 -26.19
N ALA A 24 2.94 -21.53 -24.94
CA ALA A 24 2.21 -22.64 -24.34
C ALA A 24 0.88 -22.22 -23.70
N GLU A 25 0.87 -21.09 -23.00
CA GLU A 25 -0.29 -20.65 -22.21
C GLU A 25 -0.88 -19.30 -22.65
N HIS A 26 -0.33 -18.67 -23.69
CA HIS A 26 -0.68 -17.33 -24.18
C HIS A 26 -0.64 -16.22 -23.11
N LYS A 27 0.00 -16.48 -21.98
CA LYS A 27 0.22 -15.49 -20.93
C LYS A 27 1.44 -14.64 -21.25
N LYS A 28 1.38 -13.34 -20.94
CA LYS A 28 2.55 -12.47 -21.02
C LYS A 28 3.57 -12.87 -19.97
N MET A 29 4.79 -13.18 -20.40
CA MET A 29 5.91 -13.55 -19.55
C MET A 29 7.15 -12.74 -19.93
N MET A 30 7.97 -12.43 -18.96
CA MET A 30 9.34 -11.90 -19.15
C MET A 30 10.31 -13.02 -18.85
N TYR A 31 11.31 -13.19 -19.69
CA TYR A 31 12.34 -14.18 -19.49
C TYR A 31 13.70 -13.51 -19.35
N ALA A 32 14.46 -13.97 -18.36
CA ALA A 32 15.85 -13.61 -18.21
C ALA A 32 16.70 -14.88 -18.31
N MET A 33 17.83 -14.80 -19.01
CA MET A 33 18.78 -15.89 -19.14
C MET A 33 20.17 -15.42 -18.74
N VAL A 34 20.87 -16.31 -18.04
CA VAL A 34 22.26 -16.12 -17.60
C VAL A 34 23.00 -17.46 -17.63
N TRP A 35 24.29 -17.45 -17.91
CA TRP A 35 25.15 -18.60 -17.72
C TRP A 35 25.46 -18.78 -16.24
N ASP A 36 25.58 -20.03 -15.79
CA ASP A 36 26.08 -20.31 -14.45
C ASP A 36 27.55 -19.86 -14.29
N GLU A 37 28.06 -19.82 -13.06
CA GLU A 37 29.45 -19.40 -12.77
C GLU A 37 30.47 -20.19 -13.53
N LYS A 38 30.20 -21.46 -13.82
CA LYS A 38 31.10 -22.35 -14.57
C LYS A 38 30.96 -22.25 -16.08
N LYS A 39 29.96 -21.48 -16.55
CA LYS A 39 29.62 -21.31 -17.98
C LYS A 39 29.25 -22.63 -18.69
N GLU A 40 28.78 -23.60 -17.93
CA GLU A 40 28.39 -24.92 -18.44
C GLU A 40 26.89 -25.03 -18.67
N ARG A 41 26.06 -24.21 -17.96
CA ARG A 41 24.61 -24.30 -17.99
C ARG A 41 23.98 -22.93 -18.16
N LEU A 42 22.95 -22.90 -18.97
CA LEU A 42 22.08 -21.73 -19.16
C LEU A 42 20.93 -21.81 -18.15
N VAL A 43 20.82 -20.78 -17.32
CA VAL A 43 19.75 -20.64 -16.34
C VAL A 43 18.71 -19.69 -16.92
N GLU A 44 17.48 -20.14 -17.06
CA GLU A 44 16.35 -19.34 -17.50
C GLU A 44 15.38 -19.10 -16.34
N VAL A 45 14.98 -17.85 -16.16
CA VAL A 45 13.96 -17.45 -15.18
C VAL A 45 12.82 -16.77 -15.93
N GLY A 46 11.62 -17.32 -15.79
CA GLY A 46 10.39 -16.74 -16.33
C GLY A 46 9.58 -16.08 -15.23
N ILE A 47 9.21 -14.80 -15.41
CA ILE A 47 8.39 -14.03 -14.46
C ILE A 47 7.14 -13.52 -15.18
N ALA A 48 5.98 -13.71 -14.54
CA ALA A 48 4.75 -13.06 -15.02
C ALA A 48 4.81 -11.55 -14.71
N PRO A 49 4.75 -10.65 -15.71
CA PRO A 49 4.89 -9.21 -15.50
C PRO A 49 3.87 -8.65 -14.52
N ILE A 50 2.67 -9.25 -14.43
CA ILE A 50 1.62 -8.85 -13.51
C ILE A 50 2.08 -8.93 -12.05
N ARG A 51 2.84 -9.96 -11.66
CA ARG A 51 3.39 -10.09 -10.31
C ARG A 51 4.43 -9.01 -10.01
N LEU A 52 5.37 -8.81 -10.93
CA LEU A 52 6.39 -7.77 -10.78
C LEU A 52 5.79 -6.38 -10.68
N LEU A 53 4.82 -6.05 -11.56
CA LEU A 53 4.11 -4.77 -11.50
C LEU A 53 3.31 -4.60 -10.22
N HIS A 54 2.76 -5.68 -9.67
CA HIS A 54 2.03 -5.65 -8.41
C HIS A 54 2.96 -5.36 -7.23
N GLU A 55 4.12 -6.02 -7.17
CA GLU A 55 5.13 -5.80 -6.13
C GLU A 55 5.75 -4.40 -6.21
N LEU A 56 6.06 -3.91 -7.42
CA LEU A 56 6.56 -2.55 -7.62
C LEU A 56 5.54 -1.50 -7.15
N LYS A 57 4.27 -1.64 -7.53
CA LYS A 57 3.20 -0.74 -7.09
C LYS A 57 3.00 -0.77 -5.57
N GLN A 58 3.11 -1.94 -4.96
CA GLN A 58 3.01 -2.07 -3.51
C GLN A 58 4.14 -1.32 -2.80
N ASN A 59 5.38 -1.45 -3.29
CA ASN A 59 6.54 -0.76 -2.74
C ASN A 59 6.44 0.76 -2.92
N GLU A 60 5.99 1.24 -4.09
CA GLU A 60 5.77 2.66 -4.36
C GLU A 60 4.71 3.25 -3.42
N VAL A 61 3.57 2.56 -3.23
CA VAL A 61 2.50 3.00 -2.33
C VAL A 61 2.99 3.07 -0.89
N SER A 62 3.72 2.04 -0.43
CA SER A 62 4.29 2.00 0.92
C SER A 62 5.23 3.18 1.15
N GLU A 63 6.11 3.47 0.20
CA GLU A 63 7.06 4.59 0.30
C GLU A 63 6.36 5.93 0.33
N VAL A 64 5.39 6.17 -0.53
CA VAL A 64 4.61 7.42 -0.56
C VAL A 64 3.88 7.63 0.76
N VAL A 65 3.15 6.62 1.25
CA VAL A 65 2.36 6.76 2.48
C VAL A 65 3.25 6.94 3.71
N SER A 66 4.41 6.27 3.75
CA SER A 66 5.35 6.40 4.88
C SER A 66 6.01 7.78 4.99
N ARG A 67 6.04 8.55 3.91
CA ARG A 67 6.55 9.93 3.88
C ARG A 67 5.48 10.98 4.16
N MET A 68 4.21 10.59 4.29
CA MET A 68 3.16 11.56 4.62
C MET A 68 3.35 12.10 6.05
N PRO A 69 3.11 13.40 6.25
CA PRO A 69 3.20 13.98 7.59
C PRO A 69 2.15 13.31 8.49
N THR A 70 2.61 12.82 9.63
CA THR A 70 1.76 12.20 10.65
C THR A 70 1.38 13.21 11.71
N VAL A 71 0.11 13.21 12.11
CA VAL A 71 -0.41 13.94 13.24
C VAL A 71 -0.88 12.92 14.28
N GLU A 72 -0.70 13.22 15.56
CA GLU A 72 -1.15 12.35 16.64
C GLU A 72 -2.63 11.94 16.45
N GLY A 73 -2.90 10.65 16.53
CA GLY A 73 -4.24 10.09 16.34
C GLY A 73 -4.72 9.98 14.90
N LEU A 74 -3.91 10.37 13.90
CA LEU A 74 -4.23 10.21 12.49
C LEU A 74 -3.49 9.01 11.91
N GLN A 75 -4.23 8.11 11.29
CA GLN A 75 -3.68 7.00 10.52
C GLN A 75 -4.19 7.08 9.07
N ILE A 76 -3.28 6.90 8.13
CA ILE A 76 -3.60 6.84 6.69
C ILE A 76 -3.17 5.46 6.21
N PHE A 77 -3.99 4.84 5.39
CA PHE A 77 -3.66 3.56 4.77
C PHE A 77 -4.22 3.44 3.35
N VAL A 78 -3.51 2.68 2.55
CA VAL A 78 -3.90 2.31 1.19
C VAL A 78 -3.88 0.79 1.11
N ALA A 79 -5.01 0.21 0.75
CA ALA A 79 -5.18 -1.22 0.66
C ALA A 79 -5.67 -1.65 -0.73
N ASN A 80 -5.46 -2.90 -1.07
CA ASN A 80 -6.05 -3.51 -2.24
C ASN A 80 -7.57 -3.61 -2.05
N ARG A 81 -8.33 -3.18 -3.06
CA ARG A 81 -9.79 -3.17 -3.02
C ARG A 81 -10.40 -4.58 -2.98
N GLU A 82 -9.78 -5.55 -3.65
CA GLU A 82 -10.33 -6.91 -3.79
C GLU A 82 -10.10 -7.75 -2.53
N ASN A 83 -8.85 -7.82 -2.06
CA ASN A 83 -8.48 -8.70 -0.95
C ASN A 83 -8.25 -7.98 0.38
N GLY A 84 -8.25 -6.63 0.38
CA GLY A 84 -8.07 -5.81 1.58
C GLY A 84 -6.64 -5.76 2.11
N THR A 85 -5.64 -6.29 1.41
CA THR A 85 -4.24 -6.23 1.85
C THR A 85 -3.75 -4.81 1.88
N ILE A 86 -3.21 -4.35 3.00
CA ILE A 86 -2.65 -3.01 3.19
C ILE A 86 -1.29 -2.93 2.50
N TYR A 87 -1.18 -2.09 1.48
CA TYR A 87 0.05 -1.85 0.73
C TYR A 87 0.91 -0.75 1.34
N GLY A 88 0.28 0.23 1.95
CA GLY A 88 0.97 1.33 2.63
C GLY A 88 0.14 1.85 3.78
N ALA A 89 0.80 2.19 4.88
CA ALA A 89 0.19 2.80 6.05
C ALA A 89 1.19 3.73 6.74
N THR A 90 0.69 4.75 7.45
CA THR A 90 1.52 5.59 8.32
C THR A 90 2.06 4.78 9.50
N ASP A 91 1.30 3.81 9.97
CA ASP A 91 1.78 2.75 10.86
C ASP A 91 2.32 1.58 10.05
N LYS A 92 3.64 1.46 9.99
CA LYS A 92 4.34 0.45 9.18
C LYS A 92 4.03 -1.00 9.59
N GLU A 93 3.66 -1.23 10.85
CA GLU A 93 3.33 -2.58 11.35
C GLU A 93 2.05 -3.15 10.73
N LYS A 94 1.22 -2.31 10.12
CA LYS A 94 -0.01 -2.69 9.45
C LYS A 94 0.19 -3.09 7.98
N ILE A 95 1.34 -2.79 7.40
CA ILE A 95 1.65 -3.11 6.00
C ILE A 95 1.71 -4.64 5.82
N GLY A 96 1.06 -5.14 4.77
CA GLY A 96 0.93 -6.57 4.48
C GLY A 96 -0.20 -7.29 5.23
N LYS A 97 -0.78 -6.67 6.27
CA LYS A 97 -1.97 -7.20 6.96
C LYS A 97 -3.24 -6.92 6.16
N SER A 98 -4.31 -7.64 6.43
CA SER A 98 -5.62 -7.32 5.84
C SER A 98 -6.34 -6.25 6.67
N LEU A 99 -7.20 -5.46 6.03
CA LEU A 99 -8.05 -4.48 6.70
C LEU A 99 -8.87 -5.12 7.83
N ASP A 100 -9.43 -6.31 7.58
CA ASP A 100 -10.24 -7.03 8.56
C ASP A 100 -9.41 -7.43 9.80
N SER A 101 -8.14 -7.81 9.61
CA SER A 101 -7.25 -8.20 10.72
C SER A 101 -6.83 -7.04 11.62
N VAL A 102 -6.91 -5.81 11.11
CA VAL A 102 -6.63 -4.59 11.90
C VAL A 102 -7.91 -3.92 12.41
N GLY A 103 -9.05 -4.61 12.36
CA GLY A 103 -10.33 -4.14 12.91
C GLY A 103 -11.17 -3.29 11.94
N ILE A 104 -10.75 -3.18 10.68
CA ILE A 104 -11.44 -2.38 9.67
C ILE A 104 -12.31 -3.30 8.83
N VAL A 105 -13.60 -3.42 9.17
CA VAL A 105 -14.55 -4.25 8.43
C VAL A 105 -14.91 -3.59 7.10
N ARG A 106 -14.69 -4.32 6.01
CA ARG A 106 -15.07 -3.88 4.66
C ARG A 106 -16.57 -3.95 4.48
N GLN A 107 -17.23 -2.82 4.35
CA GLN A 107 -18.62 -2.79 3.86
C GLN A 107 -18.60 -2.86 2.33
N GLN A 108 -19.27 -3.88 1.80
CA GLN A 108 -19.49 -4.06 0.35
C GLN A 108 -20.60 -3.12 -0.11
N SER A 109 -20.34 -1.83 -0.16
CA SER A 109 -21.27 -0.90 -0.78
C SER A 109 -20.65 -0.25 -2.01
N ASN A 110 -21.48 0.06 -2.99
CA ASN A 110 -21.09 0.70 -4.24
C ASN A 110 -20.85 2.21 -4.10
N GLU A 111 -20.93 2.76 -2.89
CA GLU A 111 -20.71 4.18 -2.65
C GLU A 111 -19.22 4.53 -2.68
N SER A 112 -18.90 5.66 -3.27
CA SER A 112 -17.52 6.13 -3.43
C SER A 112 -16.87 6.62 -2.14
N LEU A 113 -17.64 6.84 -1.08
CA LEU A 113 -17.17 7.33 0.22
C LEU A 113 -17.92 6.64 1.35
N HIS A 114 -17.18 5.94 2.20
CA HIS A 114 -17.70 5.33 3.43
C HIS A 114 -17.14 6.03 4.65
N LYS A 115 -18.00 6.22 5.65
CA LYS A 115 -17.65 6.76 6.97
C LYS A 115 -18.19 5.82 8.03
N GLY A 116 -17.40 5.56 9.06
CA GLY A 116 -17.79 4.69 10.16
C GLY A 116 -16.88 4.82 11.35
N TYR A 117 -17.13 3.99 12.35
CA TYR A 117 -16.26 3.85 13.52
C TYR A 117 -15.70 2.44 13.53
N VAL A 118 -14.43 2.31 13.90
CA VAL A 118 -13.74 1.04 14.02
C VAL A 118 -12.89 1.02 15.27
N TYR A 119 -12.67 -0.17 15.81
CA TYR A 119 -11.75 -0.40 16.94
C TYR A 119 -10.43 -0.94 16.40
N MET A 120 -9.35 -0.19 16.61
CA MET A 120 -7.99 -0.58 16.25
C MET A 120 -7.08 -0.37 17.45
N ASP A 121 -6.23 -1.35 17.76
CA ASP A 121 -5.23 -1.27 18.84
C ASP A 121 -5.83 -0.88 20.21
N GLY A 122 -7.10 -1.25 20.47
CA GLY A 122 -7.80 -0.93 21.71
C GLY A 122 -8.41 0.48 21.79
N GLU A 123 -8.34 1.25 20.71
CA GLU A 123 -8.91 2.59 20.62
C GLU A 123 -9.98 2.67 19.53
N GLU A 124 -10.95 3.57 19.73
CA GLU A 124 -11.96 3.88 18.73
C GLU A 124 -11.47 4.95 17.75
N TYR A 125 -11.62 4.64 16.47
CA TYR A 125 -11.28 5.55 15.36
C TYR A 125 -12.50 5.83 14.51
N LYS A 126 -12.67 7.10 14.12
CA LYS A 126 -13.59 7.49 13.05
C LYS A 126 -12.84 7.30 11.73
N VAL A 127 -13.40 6.49 10.84
CA VAL A 127 -12.78 6.12 9.55
C VAL A 127 -13.55 6.69 8.39
N SER A 128 -12.83 7.11 7.36
CA SER A 128 -13.38 7.48 6.07
C SER A 128 -12.61 6.77 4.98
N PHE A 129 -13.31 6.10 4.06
CA PHE A 129 -12.73 5.38 2.94
C PHE A 129 -13.16 5.98 1.62
N ARG A 130 -12.25 5.94 0.66
CA ARG A 130 -12.52 6.24 -0.74
C ARG A 130 -11.93 5.16 -1.63
N PHE A 131 -12.69 4.75 -2.63
CA PHE A 131 -12.21 3.84 -3.66
C PHE A 131 -11.60 4.62 -4.83
N SER A 132 -10.41 4.22 -5.27
CA SER A 132 -9.70 4.80 -6.40
C SER A 132 -9.05 3.68 -7.22
N GLY A 133 -9.69 3.29 -8.32
CA GLY A 133 -9.26 2.16 -9.13
C GLY A 133 -9.17 0.86 -8.31
N PRO A 134 -7.99 0.19 -8.30
CA PRO A 134 -7.79 -1.05 -7.55
C PRO A 134 -7.53 -0.83 -6.05
N TYR A 135 -7.55 0.42 -5.58
CA TYR A 135 -7.19 0.78 -4.21
C TYR A 135 -8.39 1.22 -3.38
N THR A 136 -8.31 0.92 -2.10
CA THR A 136 -9.10 1.52 -1.01
C THR A 136 -8.17 2.45 -0.25
N ILE A 137 -8.47 3.74 -0.25
CA ILE A 137 -7.71 4.75 0.50
C ILE A 137 -8.52 5.08 1.74
N GLY A 138 -7.92 4.95 2.92
CA GLY A 138 -8.56 5.16 4.20
C GLY A 138 -7.81 6.15 5.07
N VAL A 139 -8.59 6.94 5.80
CA VAL A 139 -8.12 7.84 6.85
C VAL A 139 -8.86 7.49 8.13
N ALA A 140 -8.11 7.20 9.19
CA ALA A 140 -8.65 6.90 10.50
C ALA A 140 -8.19 7.97 11.50
N TRP A 141 -9.12 8.49 12.28
CA TRP A 141 -8.87 9.52 13.28
C TRP A 141 -9.29 9.04 14.66
N SER A 142 -8.36 9.03 15.62
CA SER A 142 -8.66 8.63 17.01
C SER A 142 -9.72 9.56 17.63
N THR A 143 -10.81 8.98 18.15
CA THR A 143 -11.86 9.74 18.81
C THR A 143 -11.38 10.31 20.14
N ALA A 144 -10.51 9.60 20.84
CA ALA A 144 -9.91 10.04 22.11
C ALA A 144 -9.04 11.29 21.92
N VAL A 145 -8.15 11.29 20.92
CA VAL A 145 -7.30 12.44 20.61
C VAL A 145 -8.12 13.65 20.17
N ASN A 146 -9.12 13.43 19.33
CA ASN A 146 -10.01 14.49 18.87
C ASN A 146 -10.78 15.12 20.03
N THR A 147 -11.33 14.32 20.95
CA THR A 147 -12.03 14.81 22.16
C THR A 147 -11.11 15.59 23.07
N ARG A 148 -9.89 15.11 23.30
CA ARG A 148 -8.86 15.81 24.08
C ARG A 148 -8.51 17.16 23.47
N ASN A 149 -8.28 17.23 22.17
CA ASN A 149 -7.95 18.46 21.47
C ASN A 149 -9.09 19.47 21.50
N ASN A 150 -10.34 19.02 21.33
CA ASN A 150 -11.50 19.88 21.45
C ASN A 150 -11.69 20.43 22.88
N ALA A 151 -11.47 19.62 23.92
CA ALA A 151 -11.52 20.06 25.31
C ALA A 151 -10.47 21.13 25.61
N LEU A 152 -9.23 20.93 25.15
CA LEU A 152 -8.15 21.90 25.29
C LEU A 152 -8.50 23.23 24.58
N ALA A 153 -9.04 23.16 23.37
CA ALA A 153 -9.47 24.36 22.63
C ALA A 153 -10.55 25.13 23.41
N LEU A 154 -11.54 24.42 23.99
CA LEU A 154 -12.59 25.05 24.80
C LEU A 154 -12.04 25.72 26.08
N ILE A 155 -11.06 25.08 26.74
CA ILE A 155 -10.40 25.67 27.93
C ILE A 155 -9.65 26.96 27.56
N VAL A 156 -8.89 26.95 26.46
CA VAL A 156 -8.14 28.10 25.98
C VAL A 156 -9.08 29.26 25.61
N VAL A 157 -10.14 28.96 24.82
CA VAL A 157 -11.11 29.97 24.40
C VAL A 157 -11.90 30.50 25.61
N GLY A 158 -12.33 29.63 26.52
CA GLY A 158 -13.05 29.98 27.74
C GLY A 158 -12.19 30.85 28.67
N GLY A 159 -10.91 30.48 28.83
CA GLY A 159 -9.93 31.29 29.60
C GLY A 159 -9.71 32.67 29.01
N TYR A 160 -9.62 32.75 27.67
CA TYR A 160 -9.48 34.04 26.98
C TYR A 160 -10.71 34.93 27.16
N LEU A 161 -11.91 34.36 27.06
CA LEU A 161 -13.15 35.12 27.29
C LEU A 161 -13.31 35.62 28.73
N LEU A 162 -12.90 34.81 29.71
CA LEU A 162 -12.89 35.22 31.12
C LEU A 162 -11.92 36.38 31.36
N LEU A 163 -10.72 36.28 30.81
CA LEU A 163 -9.75 37.40 30.91
C LEU A 163 -10.27 38.67 30.24
N ALA A 164 -10.89 38.58 29.10
CA ALA A 164 -11.47 39.72 28.39
C ALA A 164 -12.68 40.36 29.13
N ALA A 165 -13.40 39.57 29.94
CA ALA A 165 -14.51 40.08 30.75
C ALA A 165 -14.08 40.75 32.09
N CYS A 166 -12.81 40.54 32.50
CA CYS A 166 -12.24 41.13 33.72
C CYS A 166 -11.50 42.46 33.47
N ILE A 167 -11.36 42.90 32.22
CA ILE A 167 -10.78 44.18 31.78
C ILE A 167 -11.90 45.14 31.41
#